data_0a43740e1d73001d1885f19587247c14
#
_entry.id   0a43740e1d73001d1885f19587247c14
#
_cell.length_a   1.000
_cell.length_b   1.000
_cell.length_c   1.000
_cell.angle_alpha   90.00
_cell.angle_beta   90.00
_cell.angle_gamma   90.00
#
_symmetry.space_group_name_H-M   'P 1'
#
loop_
_entity.id
_entity.type
_entity.pdbx_description
1 polymer ?
#
loop_
_entity_poly.entity_id
_entity_poly.type
_entity_poly.pdbx_seq_one_letter_code
_entity_poly.pdbx_strand_id
1 'polypeptide(L)'
;MKNISIYLSLILHIMDLPGPIHDFLLVFLGSVLILGGMGVVLFTNPIYSAFSLGLVLVCISLFYILLNSYFVAAAQLLIYVGAINVLIVFAVMFMNGSEYYKDLNLWTVGDVVTLPVCTSIFVLLMITITDTSWYGIIWTTRSNQIIEQDLISNSQQIGIHLSTDFFLPFEFVSIIL
;
A
#
# COMPACT_ATOMS: atom_id res chain seq x y z
N MET A 1 23.85 -14.43 25.82
CA MET A 1 23.98 -13.45 24.74
C MET A 1 24.30 -14.06 23.37
N LYS A 2 25.13 -15.10 23.26
CA LYS A 2 25.46 -15.74 21.96
C LYS A 2 24.25 -16.34 21.23
N ASN A 3 23.27 -16.91 21.93
CA ASN A 3 22.09 -17.53 21.32
C ASN A 3 21.10 -16.52 20.74
N ILE A 4 20.99 -15.33 21.34
CA ILE A 4 20.12 -14.25 20.83
C ILE A 4 20.68 -13.70 19.52
N SER A 5 22.01 -13.55 19.41
CA SER A 5 22.69 -13.14 18.19
C SER A 5 22.49 -14.14 17.04
N ILE A 6 22.48 -15.44 17.33
CA ILE A 6 22.26 -16.51 16.35
C ILE A 6 20.79 -16.50 15.88
N TYR A 7 19.84 -16.33 16.78
CA TYR A 7 18.42 -16.21 16.40
C TYR A 7 18.15 -14.93 15.63
N LEU A 8 18.81 -13.82 16.01
CA LEU A 8 18.69 -12.55 15.28
C LEU A 8 19.28 -12.66 13.87
N SER A 9 20.45 -13.31 13.72
CA SER A 9 21.06 -13.53 12.40
C SER A 9 20.26 -14.54 11.55
N LEU A 10 19.62 -15.52 12.20
CA LEU A 10 18.76 -16.47 11.50
C LEU A 10 17.45 -15.81 11.03
N ILE A 11 16.86 -14.93 11.82
CA ILE A 11 15.70 -14.14 11.46
C ILE A 11 16.05 -13.14 10.33
N LEU A 12 17.21 -12.49 10.43
CA LEU A 12 17.72 -11.60 9.37
C LEU A 12 17.99 -12.38 8.06
N HIS A 13 18.51 -13.61 8.17
CA HIS A 13 18.76 -14.47 7.00
C HIS A 13 17.48 -15.08 6.42
N ILE A 14 16.42 -15.25 7.22
CA ILE A 14 15.09 -15.62 6.73
C ILE A 14 14.41 -14.43 6.02
N MET A 15 14.78 -13.21 6.37
CA MET A 15 14.28 -12.00 5.73
C MET A 15 15.01 -11.66 4.40
N ASP A 16 16.24 -12.13 4.19
CA ASP A 16 16.88 -12.20 2.88
C ASP A 16 16.34 -13.43 2.13
N LEU A 17 15.09 -13.32 1.68
CA LEU A 17 14.51 -14.38 0.85
C LEU A 17 15.38 -14.54 -0.40
N PRO A 18 15.74 -15.78 -0.77
CA PRO A 18 16.44 -16.02 -2.03
C PRO A 18 15.63 -15.42 -3.18
N GLY A 19 16.30 -14.72 -4.09
CA GLY A 19 15.71 -13.95 -5.19
C GLY A 19 14.46 -14.57 -5.84
N PRO A 20 14.44 -15.90 -6.17
CA PRO A 20 13.28 -16.52 -6.80
C PRO A 20 12.02 -16.58 -5.91
N ILE A 21 12.19 -16.67 -4.59
CA ILE A 21 11.04 -16.68 -3.64
C ILE A 21 10.48 -15.27 -3.46
N HIS A 22 11.36 -14.27 -3.40
CA HIS A 22 10.97 -12.87 -3.33
C HIS A 22 10.13 -12.46 -4.55
N ASP A 23 10.59 -12.80 -5.76
CA ASP A 23 9.90 -12.51 -7.00
C ASP A 23 8.55 -13.24 -7.09
N PHE A 24 8.50 -14.50 -6.65
CA PHE A 24 7.26 -15.27 -6.59
C PHE A 24 6.23 -14.61 -5.64
N LEU A 25 6.66 -14.21 -4.43
CA LEU A 25 5.80 -13.54 -3.47
C LEU A 25 5.30 -12.19 -4.00
N LEU A 26 6.15 -11.46 -4.70
CA LEU A 26 5.81 -10.17 -5.29
C LEU A 26 4.71 -10.32 -6.34
N VAL A 27 4.85 -11.28 -7.25
CA VAL A 27 3.83 -11.58 -8.28
C VAL A 27 2.54 -12.11 -7.64
N PHE A 28 2.66 -13.00 -6.66
CA PHE A 28 1.51 -13.55 -5.95
C PHE A 28 0.71 -12.45 -5.22
N LEU A 29 1.38 -11.63 -4.41
CA LEU A 29 0.72 -10.51 -3.73
C LEU A 29 0.14 -9.50 -4.71
N GLY A 30 0.85 -9.22 -5.82
CA GLY A 30 0.35 -8.35 -6.88
C GLY A 30 -0.95 -8.87 -7.50
N SER A 31 -1.03 -10.16 -7.77
CA SER A 31 -2.25 -10.78 -8.31
C SER A 31 -3.41 -10.72 -7.31
N VAL A 32 -3.16 -11.00 -6.03
CA VAL A 32 -4.17 -10.89 -4.97
C VAL A 32 -4.65 -9.44 -4.80
N LEU A 33 -3.76 -8.48 -4.92
CA LEU A 33 -4.10 -7.06 -4.84
C LEU A 33 -5.02 -6.63 -5.99
N ILE A 34 -4.74 -7.06 -7.22
CA ILE A 34 -5.58 -6.77 -8.39
C ILE A 34 -6.95 -7.43 -8.23
N LEU A 35 -7.00 -8.71 -7.87
CA LEU A 35 -8.25 -9.44 -7.67
C LEU A 35 -9.07 -8.87 -6.50
N GLY A 36 -8.42 -8.52 -5.40
CA GLY A 36 -9.06 -7.88 -4.27
C GLY A 36 -9.61 -6.50 -4.62
N GLY A 37 -8.84 -5.68 -5.34
CA GLY A 37 -9.29 -4.37 -5.83
C GLY A 37 -10.48 -4.47 -6.77
N MET A 38 -10.49 -5.47 -7.64
CA MET A 38 -11.63 -5.78 -8.50
C MET A 38 -12.85 -6.20 -7.68
N GLY A 39 -12.65 -6.99 -6.61
CA GLY A 39 -13.70 -7.37 -5.68
C GLY A 39 -14.35 -6.17 -4.99
N VAL A 40 -13.57 -5.16 -4.60
CA VAL A 40 -14.10 -3.91 -3.99
C VAL A 40 -15.15 -3.25 -4.89
N VAL A 41 -14.92 -3.27 -6.21
CA VAL A 41 -15.80 -2.59 -7.18
C VAL A 41 -16.95 -3.48 -7.63
N LEU A 42 -16.72 -4.79 -7.80
CA LEU A 42 -17.71 -5.71 -8.37
C LEU A 42 -18.75 -6.19 -7.37
N PHE A 43 -18.42 -6.23 -6.07
CA PHE A 43 -19.39 -6.67 -5.09
C PHE A 43 -20.50 -5.63 -4.90
N THR A 44 -21.72 -6.03 -5.21
CA THR A 44 -22.94 -5.21 -5.02
C THR A 44 -23.27 -5.02 -3.55
N ASN A 45 -22.90 -5.98 -2.69
CA ASN A 45 -23.12 -5.89 -1.25
C ASN A 45 -21.98 -5.08 -0.60
N PRO A 46 -22.27 -3.94 0.03
CA PRO A 46 -21.25 -3.08 0.62
C PRO A 46 -20.44 -3.74 1.74
N ILE A 47 -20.99 -4.76 2.42
CA ILE A 47 -20.26 -5.51 3.45
C ILE A 47 -19.13 -6.32 2.82
N TYR A 48 -19.39 -7.05 1.73
CA TYR A 48 -18.35 -7.82 1.04
C TYR A 48 -17.31 -6.92 0.38
N SER A 49 -17.71 -5.78 -0.14
CA SER A 49 -16.83 -4.75 -0.68
C SER A 49 -15.87 -4.22 0.40
N ALA A 50 -16.37 -3.92 1.61
CA ALA A 50 -15.55 -3.46 2.74
C ALA A 50 -14.55 -4.54 3.21
N PHE A 51 -14.94 -5.82 3.24
CA PHE A 51 -14.02 -6.92 3.55
C PHE A 51 -12.94 -7.08 2.47
N SER A 52 -13.33 -6.99 1.20
CA SER A 52 -12.39 -7.03 0.08
C SER A 52 -11.37 -5.88 0.16
N LEU A 53 -11.82 -4.68 0.51
CA LEU A 53 -10.95 -3.54 0.77
C LEU A 53 -9.95 -3.83 1.89
N GLY A 54 -10.40 -4.42 3.01
CA GLY A 54 -9.52 -4.83 4.10
C GLY A 54 -8.43 -5.79 3.66
N LEU A 55 -8.77 -6.77 2.83
CA LEU A 55 -7.81 -7.72 2.27
C LEU A 55 -6.77 -7.02 1.40
N VAL A 56 -7.19 -6.10 0.54
CA VAL A 56 -6.28 -5.28 -0.28
C VAL A 56 -5.31 -4.48 0.58
N LEU A 57 -5.80 -3.84 1.64
CA LEU A 57 -4.96 -3.05 2.55
C LEU A 57 -3.93 -3.90 3.29
N VAL A 58 -4.28 -5.13 3.68
CA VAL A 58 -3.32 -6.10 4.24
C VAL A 58 -2.26 -6.48 3.22
N CYS A 59 -2.65 -6.77 1.98
CA CYS A 59 -1.69 -7.08 0.91
C CYS A 59 -0.71 -5.95 0.65
N ILE A 60 -1.17 -4.69 0.69
CA ILE A 60 -0.30 -3.51 0.56
C ILE A 60 0.72 -3.48 1.71
N SER A 61 0.31 -3.77 2.94
CA SER A 61 1.23 -3.84 4.06
C SER A 61 2.30 -4.92 3.88
N LEU A 62 1.92 -6.10 3.37
CA LEU A 62 2.87 -7.16 3.04
C LEU A 62 3.84 -6.74 1.93
N PHE A 63 3.39 -5.95 0.94
CA PHE A 63 4.27 -5.34 -0.05
C PHE A 63 5.32 -4.43 0.58
N TYR A 64 4.94 -3.60 1.56
CA TYR A 64 5.89 -2.75 2.27
C TYR A 64 6.93 -3.56 3.04
N ILE A 65 6.56 -4.72 3.60
CA ILE A 65 7.51 -5.64 4.25
C ILE A 65 8.50 -6.19 3.21
N LEU A 66 8.03 -6.62 2.05
CA LEU A 66 8.92 -7.10 0.96
C LEU A 66 9.89 -6.02 0.47
N LEU A 67 9.49 -4.75 0.52
CA LEU A 67 10.31 -3.59 0.18
C LEU A 67 11.22 -3.13 1.33
N ASN A 68 11.36 -3.91 2.41
CA ASN A 68 12.14 -3.59 3.61
C ASN A 68 11.70 -2.29 4.34
N SER A 69 10.46 -1.84 4.11
CA SER A 69 9.89 -0.63 4.73
C SER A 69 9.00 -1.00 5.93
N TYR A 70 9.58 -1.58 6.96
CA TYR A 70 8.85 -2.14 8.11
C TYR A 70 8.00 -1.12 8.88
N PHE A 71 8.51 0.10 9.05
CA PHE A 71 7.79 1.16 9.75
C PHE A 71 6.51 1.55 9.01
N VAL A 72 6.59 1.71 7.68
CA VAL A 72 5.43 2.03 6.84
C VAL A 72 4.43 0.88 6.82
N ALA A 73 4.91 -0.36 6.78
CA ALA A 73 4.05 -1.55 6.86
C ALA A 73 3.27 -1.61 8.18
N ALA A 74 3.92 -1.33 9.30
CA ALA A 74 3.26 -1.29 10.61
C ALA A 74 2.22 -0.16 10.69
N ALA A 75 2.55 1.03 10.19
CA ALA A 75 1.62 2.15 10.12
C ALA A 75 0.41 1.83 9.23
N GLN A 76 0.63 1.18 8.08
CA GLN A 76 -0.42 0.71 7.18
C GLN A 76 -1.39 -0.25 7.89
N LEU A 77 -0.89 -1.24 8.60
CA LEU A 77 -1.72 -2.18 9.34
C LEU A 77 -2.49 -1.49 10.48
N LEU A 78 -1.83 -0.65 11.25
CA LEU A 78 -2.44 -0.05 12.42
C LEU A 78 -3.51 0.98 12.04
N ILE A 79 -3.22 1.86 11.11
CA ILE A 79 -4.10 2.98 10.75
C ILE A 79 -5.13 2.55 9.72
N TYR A 80 -4.71 1.99 8.59
CA TYR A 80 -5.63 1.70 7.49
C TYR A 80 -6.45 0.43 7.72
N VAL A 81 -5.82 -0.66 8.14
CA VAL A 81 -6.55 -1.91 8.40
C VAL A 81 -7.25 -1.86 9.76
N GLY A 82 -6.54 -1.45 10.80
CA GLY A 82 -7.05 -1.48 12.17
C GLY A 82 -8.07 -0.39 12.48
N ALA A 83 -7.84 0.86 12.08
CA ALA A 83 -8.74 1.96 12.40
C ALA A 83 -9.74 2.24 11.28
N ILE A 84 -9.27 2.59 10.08
CA ILE A 84 -10.14 3.09 9.01
C ILE A 84 -11.03 1.99 8.46
N ASN A 85 -10.48 0.82 8.14
CA ASN A 85 -11.27 -0.26 7.56
C ASN A 85 -12.31 -0.82 8.54
N VAL A 86 -11.96 -0.93 9.83
CA VAL A 86 -12.90 -1.34 10.88
C VAL A 86 -14.02 -0.31 11.03
N LEU A 87 -13.72 0.99 10.96
CA LEU A 87 -14.72 2.05 10.97
C LEU A 87 -15.66 1.96 9.76
N ILE A 88 -15.12 1.68 8.57
CA ILE A 88 -15.90 1.49 7.34
C ILE A 88 -16.83 0.28 7.47
N VAL A 89 -16.32 -0.87 7.91
CA VAL A 89 -17.13 -2.08 8.12
C VAL A 89 -18.24 -1.82 9.12
N PHE A 90 -17.94 -1.12 10.21
CA PHE A 90 -18.93 -0.74 11.23
C PHE A 90 -20.00 0.19 10.64
N ALA A 91 -19.60 1.23 9.93
CA ALA A 91 -20.52 2.16 9.28
C ALA A 91 -21.44 1.46 8.27
N VAL A 92 -20.87 0.56 7.46
CA VAL A 92 -21.64 -0.22 6.47
C VAL A 92 -22.62 -1.18 7.12
N MET A 93 -22.28 -1.74 8.29
CA MET A 93 -23.18 -2.63 9.03
C MET A 93 -24.44 -1.89 9.54
N PHE A 94 -24.34 -0.59 9.80
CA PHE A 94 -25.50 0.24 10.19
C PHE A 94 -26.35 0.71 9.01
N MET A 95 -25.81 0.65 7.79
CA MET A 95 -26.60 1.00 6.61
C MET A 95 -27.60 -0.11 6.31
N ASN A 96 -28.88 0.24 6.31
CA ASN A 96 -29.96 -0.69 6.06
C ASN A 96 -29.90 -1.16 4.59
N GLY A 97 -29.50 -2.41 4.38
CA GLY A 97 -29.23 -2.98 3.03
C GLY A 97 -30.47 -3.10 2.12
N SER A 98 -31.66 -2.73 2.55
CA SER A 98 -32.90 -2.90 1.80
C SER A 98 -33.12 -1.89 0.65
N GLU A 99 -32.41 -0.77 0.66
CA GLU A 99 -32.57 0.27 -0.38
C GLU A 99 -31.60 0.15 -1.56
N TYR A 100 -30.50 -0.59 -1.42
CA TYR A 100 -29.50 -0.72 -2.47
C TYR A 100 -29.86 -1.65 -3.64
N TYR A 101 -30.92 -2.43 -3.50
CA TYR A 101 -31.30 -3.41 -4.53
C TYR A 101 -32.29 -2.89 -5.58
N LYS A 102 -32.70 -1.63 -5.51
CA LYS A 102 -33.86 -1.18 -6.26
C LYS A 102 -33.63 -0.69 -7.69
N ASP A 103 -32.45 -0.27 -8.07
CA ASP A 103 -32.24 0.21 -9.45
C ASP A 103 -30.83 -0.09 -9.98
N LEU A 104 -30.61 -1.33 -10.39
CA LEU A 104 -29.53 -1.68 -11.32
C LEU A 104 -29.91 -1.24 -12.75
N ASN A 105 -30.05 0.04 -12.97
CA ASN A 105 -29.97 0.56 -14.31
C ASN A 105 -28.48 0.53 -14.72
N LEU A 106 -28.10 -0.53 -15.42
CA LEU A 106 -26.72 -0.83 -15.83
C LEU A 106 -26.08 0.22 -16.77
N TRP A 107 -26.83 1.21 -17.16
CA TRP A 107 -26.35 2.30 -18.04
C TRP A 107 -26.93 3.65 -17.57
N THR A 108 -26.28 4.25 -16.60
CA THR A 108 -26.53 5.64 -16.21
C THR A 108 -25.63 6.55 -17.04
N VAL A 109 -26.07 7.76 -17.31
CA VAL A 109 -25.25 8.79 -18.01
C VAL A 109 -23.89 9.00 -17.34
N GLY A 110 -23.80 8.73 -16.03
CA GLY A 110 -22.54 8.73 -15.27
C GLY A 110 -21.53 7.69 -15.78
N ASP A 111 -21.98 6.49 -16.12
CA ASP A 111 -21.07 5.40 -16.54
C ASP A 111 -20.45 5.68 -17.92
N VAL A 112 -21.19 6.35 -18.80
CA VAL A 112 -20.70 6.76 -20.12
C VAL A 112 -19.57 7.80 -20.01
N VAL A 113 -19.58 8.63 -18.98
CA VAL A 113 -18.54 9.65 -18.75
C VAL A 113 -17.36 9.06 -17.96
N THR A 114 -17.61 8.22 -16.96
CA THR A 114 -16.55 7.65 -16.10
C THR A 114 -15.64 6.69 -16.86
N LEU A 115 -16.17 5.91 -17.78
CA LEU A 115 -15.41 4.92 -18.54
C LEU A 115 -14.27 5.57 -19.37
N PRO A 116 -14.52 6.61 -20.21
CA PRO A 116 -13.45 7.26 -20.96
C PRO A 116 -12.46 8.01 -20.05
N VAL A 117 -12.91 8.55 -18.92
CA VAL A 117 -12.00 9.22 -17.98
C VAL A 117 -11.07 8.17 -17.34
N CYS A 118 -11.57 7.04 -16.85
CA CYS A 118 -10.74 5.99 -16.30
C CYS A 118 -9.78 5.37 -17.31
N THR A 119 -10.23 5.13 -18.54
CA THR A 119 -9.36 4.62 -19.62
C THR A 119 -8.31 5.63 -20.02
N SER A 120 -8.63 6.92 -20.07
CA SER A 120 -7.67 7.99 -20.35
C SER A 120 -6.57 8.06 -19.28
N ILE A 121 -6.93 8.02 -17.99
CA ILE A 121 -5.97 8.00 -16.89
C ILE A 121 -5.10 6.75 -16.95
N PHE A 122 -5.69 5.58 -17.23
CA PHE A 122 -4.96 4.32 -17.34
C PHE A 122 -3.94 4.36 -18.47
N VAL A 123 -4.32 4.83 -19.66
CA VAL A 123 -3.43 4.95 -20.81
C VAL A 123 -2.30 5.96 -20.51
N LEU A 124 -2.63 7.10 -19.89
CA LEU A 124 -1.63 8.10 -19.52
C LEU A 124 -0.60 7.52 -18.51
N LEU A 125 -1.04 6.78 -17.52
CA LEU A 125 -0.14 6.10 -16.57
C LEU A 125 0.73 5.05 -17.27
N MET A 126 0.17 4.25 -18.18
CA MET A 126 0.93 3.27 -18.95
C MET A 126 2.02 3.92 -19.79
N ILE A 127 1.71 5.01 -20.48
CA ILE A 127 2.70 5.75 -21.27
C ILE A 127 3.78 6.33 -20.35
N THR A 128 3.40 6.95 -19.24
CA THR A 128 4.36 7.56 -18.31
C THR A 128 5.31 6.52 -17.71
N ILE A 129 4.80 5.34 -17.33
CA ILE A 129 5.61 4.26 -16.75
C ILE A 129 6.60 3.70 -17.77
N THR A 130 6.18 3.50 -19.03
CA THR A 130 7.05 2.93 -20.07
C THR A 130 8.08 3.94 -20.59
N ASP A 131 7.75 5.22 -20.61
CA ASP A 131 8.62 6.28 -21.13
C ASP A 131 9.64 6.79 -20.08
N THR A 132 9.44 6.44 -18.82
CA THR A 132 10.35 6.84 -17.75
C THR A 132 11.62 5.98 -17.75
N SER A 133 12.78 6.63 -17.81
CA SER A 133 14.10 5.96 -17.74
C SER A 133 14.44 5.49 -16.32
N TRP A 134 13.80 4.42 -15.88
CA TRP A 134 13.99 3.83 -14.55
C TRP A 134 15.45 3.46 -14.25
N TYR A 135 16.20 3.10 -15.27
CA TYR A 135 17.60 2.71 -15.12
C TYR A 135 18.49 3.84 -14.58
N GLY A 136 18.26 5.06 -15.06
CA GLY A 136 18.98 6.24 -14.55
C GLY A 136 18.65 6.58 -13.11
N ILE A 137 17.38 6.46 -12.74
CA ILE A 137 16.90 6.72 -11.38
C ILE A 137 17.46 5.70 -10.39
N ILE A 138 17.44 4.41 -10.74
CA ILE A 138 17.99 3.33 -9.91
C ILE A 138 19.49 3.52 -9.68
N TRP A 139 20.26 3.93 -10.70
CA TRP A 139 21.69 4.17 -10.56
C TRP A 139 22.01 5.34 -9.63
N THR A 140 21.33 6.46 -9.76
CA THR A 140 21.54 7.62 -8.90
C THR A 140 21.15 7.35 -7.45
N THR A 141 20.05 6.66 -7.23
CA THR A 141 19.59 6.27 -5.88
C THR A 141 20.54 5.30 -5.22
N ARG A 142 21.06 4.30 -5.97
CA ARG A 142 21.99 3.30 -5.42
C ARG A 142 23.35 3.91 -5.05
N SER A 143 23.82 4.86 -5.82
CA SER A 143 25.08 5.59 -5.56
C SER A 143 25.00 6.40 -4.24
N ASN A 144 23.86 7.01 -3.93
CA ASN A 144 23.68 7.79 -2.71
C ASN A 144 23.39 6.91 -1.48
N GLN A 145 22.78 5.74 -1.65
CA GLN A 145 22.45 4.83 -0.54
C GLN A 145 23.67 4.12 0.07
N ILE A 146 24.75 3.93 -0.69
CA ILE A 146 25.94 3.23 -0.21
C ILE A 146 26.64 4.02 0.93
N ILE A 147 26.41 5.30 1.03
CA ILE A 147 27.08 6.18 2.02
C ILE A 147 26.26 6.27 3.32
N GLU A 148 24.94 6.08 3.31
CA GLU A 148 24.07 6.36 4.47
C GLU A 148 23.49 5.11 5.17
N GLN A 149 23.48 3.94 4.54
CA GLN A 149 22.69 2.79 5.01
C GLN A 149 23.27 1.98 6.17
N ASP A 150 24.52 2.18 6.56
CA ASP A 150 25.17 1.28 7.54
C ASP A 150 24.95 1.66 9.02
N LEU A 151 24.33 2.79 9.34
CA LEU A 151 24.33 3.31 10.71
C LEU A 151 22.97 3.73 11.30
N ILE A 152 21.91 3.89 10.49
CA ILE A 152 20.64 4.46 10.98
C ILE A 152 19.45 3.58 10.57
N SER A 153 18.60 3.21 11.53
CA SER A 153 17.36 2.48 11.24
C SER A 153 16.39 3.34 10.40
N ASN A 154 15.60 2.69 9.52
CA ASN A 154 14.63 3.37 8.65
C ASN A 154 13.70 4.34 9.39
N SER A 155 13.31 4.01 10.61
CA SER A 155 12.45 4.87 11.44
C SER A 155 13.17 6.11 11.96
N GLN A 156 14.46 6.01 12.29
CA GLN A 156 15.27 7.16 12.70
C GLN A 156 15.52 8.12 11.55
N GLN A 157 15.77 7.59 10.35
CA GLN A 157 15.95 8.38 9.14
C GLN A 157 14.69 9.20 8.79
N ILE A 158 13.52 8.59 8.88
CA ILE A 158 12.23 9.29 8.74
C ILE A 158 12.08 10.39 9.78
N GLY A 159 12.43 10.12 11.05
CA GLY A 159 12.37 11.11 12.13
C GLY A 159 13.29 12.32 11.91
N ILE A 160 14.51 12.08 11.41
CA ILE A 160 15.45 13.14 11.09
C ILE A 160 14.94 14.00 9.93
N HIS A 161 14.54 13.40 8.83
CA HIS A 161 13.99 14.14 7.69
C HIS A 161 12.71 14.91 8.03
N LEU A 162 11.86 14.34 8.89
CA LEU A 162 10.63 15.02 9.35
C LEU A 162 10.93 16.25 10.19
N SER A 163 12.01 16.21 10.99
CA SER A 163 12.38 17.33 11.87
C SER A 163 13.30 18.37 11.22
N THR A 164 13.96 18.02 10.11
CA THR A 164 14.88 18.94 9.40
C THR A 164 14.28 19.48 8.11
N ASP A 165 14.04 18.62 7.14
CA ASP A 165 13.65 19.02 5.79
C ASP A 165 12.14 19.30 5.69
N PHE A 166 11.32 18.56 6.44
CA PHE A 166 9.86 18.64 6.41
C PHE A 166 9.26 19.24 7.70
N PHE A 167 10.00 20.12 8.36
CA PHE A 167 9.56 20.75 9.61
C PHE A 167 8.22 21.51 9.46
N LEU A 168 8.07 22.30 8.41
CA LEU A 168 6.83 23.07 8.14
C LEU A 168 5.59 22.16 7.95
N PRO A 169 5.59 21.17 7.05
CA PRO A 169 4.48 20.23 6.93
C PRO A 169 4.19 19.47 8.23
N PHE A 170 5.22 19.11 9.00
CA PHE A 170 5.07 18.44 10.28
C PHE A 170 4.34 19.31 11.30
N GLU A 171 4.68 20.60 11.37
CA GLU A 171 4.02 21.57 12.26
C GLU A 171 2.56 21.78 11.88
N PHE A 172 2.24 21.86 10.57
CA PHE A 172 0.86 21.95 10.11
C PHE A 172 0.03 20.70 10.48
N VAL A 173 0.58 19.51 10.34
CA VAL A 173 -0.09 18.26 10.76
C VAL A 173 -0.32 18.25 12.26
N SER A 174 0.64 18.76 13.06
CA SER A 174 0.51 18.87 14.52
C SER A 174 -0.61 19.83 14.96
N ILE A 175 -0.87 20.88 14.18
CA ILE A 175 -1.97 21.82 14.47
C ILE A 175 -3.34 21.19 14.13
N ILE A 176 -3.39 20.33 13.11
CA ILE A 176 -4.62 19.66 12.67
C ILE A 176 -5.00 18.51 13.63
N LEU A 177 -4.04 17.85 14.22
CA LEU A 177 -4.22 16.70 15.12
C LEU A 177 -4.67 17.16 16.52
#